data_8538405ebb00e0c7cec81c72b5b40835
#
_entry.id   8538405ebb00e0c7cec81c72b5b40835
#
_cell.length_a   1.000
_cell.length_b   1.000
_cell.length_c   1.000
_cell.angle_alpha   90.00
_cell.angle_beta   90.00
_cell.angle_gamma   90.00
#
_symmetry.space_group_name_H-M   'P 1'
#
loop_
_entity.id
_entity.type
_entity.pdbx_description
1 polymer ?
#
loop_
_entity_poly.entity_id
_entity_poly.type
_entity_poly.pdbx_seq_one_letter_code
_entity_poly.pdbx_strand_id
1 'polypeptide(L)'
;MKVMVVEDEIYIREGISRLLTRLGGDYEMVGEAENGLQGCEMAVQLRPDIIITDIRMPVMDGLNMLEKIYGGGDTPKAIVLSAYSEFEYARQALKLGVTEYLLKPINLNDFSKAISNARRQVEKERMHQPEEIGSLEQIISGFLWGGLTADASVQTYVEQKYKIGPETAMLQICVYLGSGYEQHLHRVRRQLELLLANRRDISWCLLDVSYEKSVYIVIYGPAEINRVERWFQHEILNGSFNSGDRIGVGCIQSRGIVGIREAFETLAPFMEWNISLGDDVIISYPKITKVQNIPCIYPIELENQLKVAICTMEPEKIGRYIEQFHESFLCGNIYAPKEIKENYVRFLWSLINIAKEVGSLDYQKLEQQKLLEAVMNARTRRELKEAADGLLEKLKFNQGTKDEVVHLTVKRARSMIHEFYQSGITLNEIADKLNITPEYLGSQFHKEVGVNFSTYIRDFRISKAKELLIGTQLKLYKIAEQVGYTDPKYFSRVFRECTGQLPEEYRKSLK
;
A
#
# COMPACT_ATOMS: atom_id res chain seq x y z
N MET A 1 -16.85 8.24 -17.50
CA MET A 1 -16.21 7.27 -18.42
C MET A 1 -17.19 6.14 -18.67
N LYS A 2 -17.73 6.02 -19.89
CA LYS A 2 -18.74 5.03 -20.25
C LYS A 2 -18.10 3.67 -20.51
N VAL A 3 -18.51 2.65 -19.78
CA VAL A 3 -17.97 1.29 -19.89
C VAL A 3 -19.09 0.33 -20.32
N MET A 4 -18.81 -0.52 -21.29
CA MET A 4 -19.69 -1.61 -21.74
C MET A 4 -19.02 -2.95 -21.47
N VAL A 5 -19.77 -3.92 -20.97
CA VAL A 5 -19.28 -5.27 -20.67
C VAL A 5 -19.96 -6.27 -21.61
N VAL A 6 -19.17 -7.14 -22.25
CA VAL A 6 -19.66 -8.19 -23.17
C VAL A 6 -19.10 -9.54 -22.69
N GLU A 7 -19.98 -10.36 -22.12
CA GLU A 7 -19.60 -11.61 -21.46
C GLU A 7 -20.83 -12.53 -21.44
N ASP A 8 -20.72 -13.76 -21.89
CA ASP A 8 -21.86 -14.70 -21.95
C ASP A 8 -22.20 -15.29 -20.57
N GLU A 9 -21.21 -15.44 -19.68
CA GLU A 9 -21.44 -15.95 -18.33
C GLU A 9 -21.93 -14.85 -17.37
N ILE A 10 -23.18 -14.95 -16.93
CA ILE A 10 -23.84 -13.96 -16.07
C ILE A 10 -23.08 -13.69 -14.77
N TYR A 11 -22.49 -14.72 -14.15
CA TYR A 11 -21.74 -14.55 -12.89
C TYR A 11 -20.43 -13.78 -13.06
N ILE A 12 -19.76 -13.96 -14.22
CA ILE A 12 -18.55 -13.21 -14.56
C ILE A 12 -18.91 -11.77 -14.88
N ARG A 13 -19.97 -11.54 -15.65
CA ARG A 13 -20.49 -10.21 -16.00
C ARG A 13 -20.85 -9.40 -14.76
N GLU A 14 -21.61 -9.99 -13.82
CA GLU A 14 -21.89 -9.38 -12.52
C GLU A 14 -20.63 -9.13 -11.69
N GLY A 15 -19.66 -10.05 -11.75
CA GLY A 15 -18.37 -9.91 -11.08
C GLY A 15 -17.60 -8.69 -11.57
N ILE A 16 -17.53 -8.47 -12.88
CA ILE A 16 -16.89 -7.30 -13.50
C ILE A 16 -17.62 -6.01 -13.08
N SER A 17 -18.96 -6.03 -13.08
CA SER A 17 -19.80 -4.92 -12.63
C SER A 17 -19.45 -4.51 -11.18
N ARG A 18 -19.35 -5.50 -10.29
CA ARG A 18 -18.96 -5.27 -8.89
C ARG A 18 -17.52 -4.76 -8.76
N LEU A 19 -16.59 -5.23 -9.60
CA LEU A 19 -15.21 -4.73 -9.62
C LEU A 19 -15.16 -3.25 -10.04
N LEU A 20 -15.89 -2.87 -11.08
CA LEU A 20 -16.02 -1.48 -11.52
C LEU A 20 -16.58 -0.58 -10.41
N THR A 21 -17.64 -1.02 -9.74
CA THR A 21 -18.25 -0.30 -8.61
C THR A 21 -17.28 -0.15 -7.43
N ARG A 22 -16.48 -1.19 -7.13
CA ARG A 22 -15.48 -1.17 -6.04
C ARG A 22 -14.29 -0.25 -6.31
N LEU A 23 -13.91 -0.07 -7.58
CA LEU A 23 -12.82 0.83 -7.93
C LEU A 23 -13.18 2.29 -7.69
N GLY A 24 -14.46 2.60 -7.53
CA GLY A 24 -14.91 3.98 -7.39
C GLY A 24 -14.57 4.79 -8.65
N GLY A 25 -14.84 6.07 -8.62
CA GLY A 25 -14.51 6.95 -9.73
C GLY A 25 -15.64 7.07 -10.76
N ASP A 26 -15.40 7.85 -11.81
CA ASP A 26 -16.37 8.24 -12.81
C ASP A 26 -16.65 7.16 -13.87
N TYR A 27 -16.67 5.86 -13.49
CA TYR A 27 -17.02 4.78 -14.41
C TYR A 27 -18.53 4.53 -14.38
N GLU A 28 -19.17 4.79 -15.51
CA GLU A 28 -20.58 4.56 -15.74
C GLU A 28 -20.76 3.30 -16.59
N MET A 29 -21.36 2.25 -16.05
CA MET A 29 -21.72 1.10 -16.86
C MET A 29 -22.93 1.43 -17.70
N VAL A 30 -22.72 1.61 -19.01
CA VAL A 30 -23.76 2.03 -19.96
C VAL A 30 -24.44 0.85 -20.65
N GLY A 31 -23.87 -0.35 -20.61
CA GLY A 31 -24.49 -1.52 -21.23
C GLY A 31 -23.80 -2.85 -20.90
N GLU A 32 -24.59 -3.92 -20.98
CA GLU A 32 -24.15 -5.30 -20.82
C GLU A 32 -24.69 -6.12 -22.00
N ALA A 33 -23.85 -6.97 -22.60
CA ALA A 33 -24.22 -7.86 -23.70
C ALA A 33 -23.75 -9.29 -23.42
N GLU A 34 -24.47 -10.26 -23.95
CA GLU A 34 -24.24 -11.71 -23.75
C GLU A 34 -23.49 -12.36 -24.93
N ASN A 35 -23.24 -11.62 -25.99
CA ASN A 35 -22.51 -12.10 -27.17
C ASN A 35 -22.03 -10.92 -28.01
N GLY A 36 -21.10 -11.17 -28.92
CA GLY A 36 -20.51 -10.12 -29.74
C GLY A 36 -21.46 -9.43 -30.71
N LEU A 37 -22.53 -10.11 -31.16
CA LEU A 37 -23.50 -9.48 -32.05
C LEU A 37 -24.29 -8.40 -31.32
N GLN A 38 -24.83 -8.71 -30.18
CA GLN A 38 -25.50 -7.76 -29.29
C GLN A 38 -24.55 -6.64 -28.88
N GLY A 39 -23.26 -6.98 -28.58
CA GLY A 39 -22.21 -6.02 -28.28
C GLY A 39 -21.99 -5.00 -29.41
N CYS A 40 -21.98 -5.43 -30.68
CA CYS A 40 -21.91 -4.52 -31.86
C CYS A 40 -23.07 -3.56 -31.90
N GLU A 41 -24.32 -4.06 -31.75
CA GLU A 41 -25.52 -3.23 -31.80
C GLU A 41 -25.56 -2.18 -30.68
N MET A 42 -25.19 -2.60 -29.48
CA MET A 42 -25.14 -1.71 -28.32
C MET A 42 -23.99 -0.68 -28.41
N ALA A 43 -22.84 -1.06 -28.94
CA ALA A 43 -21.71 -0.14 -29.10
C ALA A 43 -22.06 1.06 -29.99
N VAL A 44 -22.79 0.84 -31.10
CA VAL A 44 -23.25 1.90 -31.99
C VAL A 44 -24.22 2.87 -31.28
N GLN A 45 -25.11 2.34 -30.43
CA GLN A 45 -26.14 3.15 -29.77
C GLN A 45 -25.56 3.91 -28.56
N LEU A 46 -24.75 3.24 -27.74
CA LEU A 46 -24.29 3.73 -26.42
C LEU A 46 -22.97 4.50 -26.51
N ARG A 47 -22.20 4.27 -27.57
CA ARG A 47 -20.86 4.85 -27.81
C ARG A 47 -20.01 4.78 -26.54
N PRO A 48 -19.64 3.56 -26.07
CA PRO A 48 -18.82 3.39 -24.88
C PRO A 48 -17.40 3.90 -25.11
N ASP A 49 -16.77 4.39 -24.07
CA ASP A 49 -15.37 4.78 -24.08
C ASP A 49 -14.45 3.55 -23.97
N ILE A 50 -14.91 2.59 -23.18
CA ILE A 50 -14.18 1.35 -22.88
C ILE A 50 -15.14 0.16 -23.08
N ILE A 51 -14.65 -0.87 -23.76
CA ILE A 51 -15.32 -2.17 -23.88
C ILE A 51 -14.49 -3.22 -23.14
N ILE A 52 -15.12 -3.96 -22.24
CA ILE A 52 -14.54 -5.14 -21.58
C ILE A 52 -15.24 -6.35 -22.19
N THR A 53 -14.50 -7.24 -22.84
CA THR A 53 -15.10 -8.36 -23.57
C THR A 53 -14.39 -9.68 -23.30
N ASP A 54 -15.14 -10.78 -23.18
CA ASP A 54 -14.56 -12.12 -23.33
C ASP A 54 -14.22 -12.39 -24.80
N ILE A 55 -13.28 -13.30 -25.03
CA ILE A 55 -12.94 -13.78 -26.37
C ILE A 55 -14.00 -14.76 -26.85
N ARG A 56 -14.25 -15.82 -26.11
CA ARG A 56 -15.12 -16.91 -26.56
C ARG A 56 -16.54 -16.73 -26.07
N MET A 57 -17.40 -16.32 -26.97
CA MET A 57 -18.83 -16.16 -26.73
C MET A 57 -19.65 -16.81 -27.87
N PRO A 58 -20.88 -17.25 -27.59
CA PRO A 58 -21.76 -17.78 -28.62
C PRO A 58 -22.12 -16.70 -29.65
N VAL A 59 -22.54 -17.13 -30.86
CA VAL A 59 -22.98 -16.30 -31.98
C VAL A 59 -21.85 -15.50 -32.64
N MET A 60 -21.11 -14.70 -31.86
CA MET A 60 -19.95 -13.92 -32.30
C MET A 60 -18.96 -13.75 -31.16
N ASP A 61 -17.71 -14.08 -31.41
CA ASP A 61 -16.64 -13.88 -30.44
C ASP A 61 -16.23 -12.41 -30.27
N GLY A 62 -15.55 -12.13 -29.15
CA GLY A 62 -15.18 -10.75 -28.79
C GLY A 62 -14.18 -10.10 -29.75
N LEU A 63 -13.26 -10.84 -30.36
CA LEU A 63 -12.28 -10.27 -31.29
C LEU A 63 -12.92 -9.91 -32.61
N ASN A 64 -13.81 -10.76 -33.16
CA ASN A 64 -14.59 -10.46 -34.34
C ASN A 64 -15.57 -9.28 -34.11
N MET A 65 -16.11 -9.16 -32.91
CA MET A 65 -16.91 -8.00 -32.50
C MET A 65 -16.07 -6.71 -32.57
N LEU A 66 -14.89 -6.71 -31.94
CA LEU A 66 -14.00 -5.54 -31.92
C LEU A 66 -13.55 -5.15 -33.33
N GLU A 67 -13.24 -6.13 -34.18
CA GLU A 67 -12.88 -5.88 -35.59
C GLU A 67 -14.00 -5.14 -36.35
N LYS A 68 -15.28 -5.55 -36.15
CA LYS A 68 -16.42 -4.87 -36.76
C LYS A 68 -16.63 -3.47 -36.20
N ILE A 69 -16.52 -3.28 -34.89
CA ILE A 69 -16.68 -1.95 -34.28
C ILE A 69 -15.61 -0.99 -34.79
N TYR A 70 -14.34 -1.43 -34.82
CA TYR A 70 -13.23 -0.61 -35.34
C TYR A 70 -13.34 -0.33 -36.83
N GLY A 71 -13.85 -1.29 -37.64
CA GLY A 71 -14.13 -1.10 -39.05
C GLY A 71 -15.25 -0.09 -39.32
N GLY A 72 -16.12 0.19 -38.37
CA GLY A 72 -17.18 1.18 -38.42
C GLY A 72 -16.74 2.63 -38.10
N GLY A 73 -15.48 2.85 -37.74
CA GLY A 73 -14.92 4.16 -37.43
C GLY A 73 -14.96 4.54 -35.93
N ASP A 74 -15.71 3.83 -35.12
CA ASP A 74 -15.66 3.99 -33.64
C ASP A 74 -14.48 3.19 -33.09
N THR A 75 -13.67 3.81 -32.25
CA THR A 75 -12.46 3.17 -31.66
C THR A 75 -12.46 3.20 -30.13
N PRO A 76 -13.44 2.54 -29.47
CA PRO A 76 -13.42 2.42 -28.02
C PRO A 76 -12.18 1.64 -27.55
N LYS A 77 -11.66 1.94 -26.38
CA LYS A 77 -10.56 1.16 -25.79
C LYS A 77 -11.07 -0.19 -25.35
N ALA A 78 -10.37 -1.27 -25.73
CA ALA A 78 -10.80 -2.62 -25.41
C ALA A 78 -9.89 -3.27 -24.38
N ILE A 79 -10.52 -3.90 -23.40
CA ILE A 79 -9.90 -4.83 -22.43
C ILE A 79 -10.47 -6.19 -22.74
N VAL A 80 -9.60 -7.12 -23.14
CA VAL A 80 -9.98 -8.47 -23.51
C VAL A 80 -9.72 -9.41 -22.33
N LEU A 81 -10.72 -10.22 -22.00
CA LEU A 81 -10.67 -11.25 -20.97
C LEU A 81 -10.51 -12.62 -21.64
N SER A 82 -9.69 -13.49 -21.08
CA SER A 82 -9.48 -14.84 -21.64
C SER A 82 -9.27 -15.88 -20.54
N ALA A 83 -9.92 -17.02 -20.70
CA ALA A 83 -9.68 -18.20 -19.85
C ALA A 83 -8.43 -19.00 -20.27
N TYR A 84 -7.86 -18.69 -21.42
CA TYR A 84 -6.79 -19.48 -22.03
C TYR A 84 -5.56 -18.62 -22.33
N SER A 85 -4.40 -19.17 -22.04
CA SER A 85 -3.08 -18.60 -22.40
C SER A 85 -2.70 -18.89 -23.87
N GLU A 86 -3.68 -19.07 -24.76
CA GLU A 86 -3.41 -19.37 -26.16
C GLU A 86 -2.77 -18.17 -26.87
N PHE A 87 -1.56 -18.35 -27.29
CA PHE A 87 -0.73 -17.33 -27.96
C PHE A 87 -1.41 -16.70 -29.18
N GLU A 88 -2.24 -17.46 -29.90
CA GLU A 88 -2.92 -16.99 -31.11
C GLU A 88 -3.95 -15.88 -30.81
N TYR A 89 -4.73 -15.99 -29.73
CA TYR A 89 -5.70 -14.96 -29.34
C TYR A 89 -5.01 -13.69 -28.84
N ALA A 90 -3.95 -13.84 -28.07
CA ALA A 90 -3.15 -12.69 -27.63
C ALA A 90 -2.53 -11.96 -28.85
N ARG A 91 -2.06 -12.71 -29.86
CA ARG A 91 -1.53 -12.16 -31.10
C ARG A 91 -2.56 -11.44 -31.93
N GLN A 92 -3.78 -11.98 -32.03
CA GLN A 92 -4.89 -11.32 -32.73
C GLN A 92 -5.34 -10.05 -32.00
N ALA A 93 -5.49 -10.10 -30.69
CA ALA A 93 -5.82 -8.94 -29.87
C ALA A 93 -4.81 -7.79 -30.04
N LEU A 94 -3.50 -8.12 -30.05
CA LEU A 94 -2.43 -7.15 -30.31
C LEU A 94 -2.52 -6.54 -31.71
N LYS A 95 -2.84 -7.33 -32.75
CA LYS A 95 -3.03 -6.82 -34.12
C LYS A 95 -4.21 -5.89 -34.25
N LEU A 96 -5.28 -6.12 -33.48
CA LEU A 96 -6.46 -5.25 -33.42
C LEU A 96 -6.23 -3.99 -32.60
N GLY A 97 -5.08 -3.84 -31.95
CA GLY A 97 -4.79 -2.68 -31.12
C GLY A 97 -5.56 -2.66 -29.79
N VAL A 98 -5.89 -3.83 -29.26
CA VAL A 98 -6.53 -3.97 -27.93
C VAL A 98 -5.62 -3.34 -26.86
N THR A 99 -6.23 -2.58 -25.97
CA THR A 99 -5.50 -1.83 -24.93
C THR A 99 -4.87 -2.74 -23.89
N GLU A 100 -5.61 -3.75 -23.44
CA GLU A 100 -5.16 -4.66 -22.39
C GLU A 100 -5.74 -6.07 -22.60
N TYR A 101 -4.97 -7.07 -22.15
CA TYR A 101 -5.36 -8.48 -22.22
C TYR A 101 -5.20 -9.12 -20.83
N LEU A 102 -6.29 -9.59 -20.23
CA LEU A 102 -6.33 -10.15 -18.90
C LEU A 102 -6.69 -11.64 -18.92
N LEU A 103 -5.98 -12.43 -18.12
CA LEU A 103 -6.29 -13.84 -17.93
C LEU A 103 -7.32 -14.04 -16.79
N LYS A 104 -8.31 -14.87 -17.00
CA LYS A 104 -9.23 -15.36 -15.97
C LYS A 104 -8.51 -16.43 -15.10
N PRO A 105 -8.67 -16.45 -13.75
CA PRO A 105 -9.55 -15.60 -12.95
C PRO A 105 -9.00 -14.18 -12.77
N ILE A 106 -9.87 -13.19 -12.94
CA ILE A 106 -9.51 -11.77 -12.86
C ILE A 106 -9.26 -11.40 -11.40
N ASN A 107 -8.06 -10.91 -11.10
CA ASN A 107 -7.78 -10.31 -9.80
C ASN A 107 -8.00 -8.78 -9.83
N LEU A 108 -8.29 -8.21 -8.66
CA LEU A 108 -8.61 -6.79 -8.53
C LEU A 108 -7.45 -5.88 -8.98
N ASN A 109 -6.20 -6.26 -8.72
CA ASN A 109 -5.04 -5.43 -9.03
C ASN A 109 -4.80 -5.34 -10.54
N ASP A 110 -4.85 -6.47 -11.25
CA ASP A 110 -4.65 -6.48 -12.70
C ASP A 110 -5.80 -5.77 -13.41
N PHE A 111 -7.04 -5.97 -12.92
CA PHE A 111 -8.20 -5.27 -13.43
C PHE A 111 -8.11 -3.75 -13.23
N SER A 112 -7.69 -3.32 -12.04
CA SER A 112 -7.50 -1.90 -11.71
C SER A 112 -6.46 -1.24 -12.61
N LYS A 113 -5.34 -1.93 -12.87
CA LYS A 113 -4.31 -1.44 -13.80
C LYS A 113 -4.83 -1.34 -15.24
N ALA A 114 -5.52 -2.38 -15.71
CA ALA A 114 -6.05 -2.42 -17.07
C ALA A 114 -7.07 -1.32 -17.34
N ILE A 115 -8.03 -1.13 -16.43
CA ILE A 115 -9.05 -0.08 -16.58
C ILE A 115 -8.45 1.33 -16.49
N SER A 116 -7.44 1.52 -15.62
CA SER A 116 -6.71 2.78 -15.49
C SER A 116 -5.90 3.10 -16.75
N ASN A 117 -5.27 2.09 -17.36
CA ASN A 117 -4.56 2.25 -18.63
C ASN A 117 -5.51 2.57 -19.80
N ALA A 118 -6.66 1.88 -19.88
CA ALA A 118 -7.68 2.16 -20.87
C ALA A 118 -8.23 3.59 -20.71
N ARG A 119 -8.56 4.01 -19.49
CA ARG A 119 -8.98 5.37 -19.17
C ARG A 119 -7.97 6.39 -19.67
N ARG A 120 -6.70 6.22 -19.35
CA ARG A 120 -5.61 7.10 -19.77
C ARG A 120 -5.51 7.22 -21.29
N GLN A 121 -5.74 6.13 -22.03
CA GLN A 121 -5.72 6.16 -23.49
C GLN A 121 -6.95 6.91 -24.08
N VAL A 122 -8.15 6.71 -23.50
CA VAL A 122 -9.35 7.48 -23.88
C VAL A 122 -9.16 8.98 -23.64
N GLU A 123 -8.64 9.33 -22.46
CA GLU A 123 -8.36 10.73 -22.11
C GLU A 123 -7.32 11.34 -23.06
N LYS A 124 -6.29 10.56 -23.45
CA LYS A 124 -5.28 10.94 -24.42
C LYS A 124 -5.88 11.23 -25.80
N GLU A 125 -6.79 10.40 -26.30
CA GLU A 125 -7.40 10.59 -27.64
C GLU A 125 -8.40 11.73 -27.66
N ARG A 126 -9.16 11.94 -26.61
CA ARG A 126 -10.05 13.10 -26.47
C ARG A 126 -9.29 14.43 -26.50
N MET A 127 -8.02 14.44 -26.09
CA MET A 127 -7.15 15.61 -26.18
C MET A 127 -6.55 15.86 -27.58
N HIS A 128 -6.67 14.90 -28.53
CA HIS A 128 -6.08 14.99 -29.87
C HIS A 128 -7.05 15.54 -30.95
N GLN A 129 -8.23 16.05 -30.56
CA GLN A 129 -9.07 16.78 -31.53
C GLN A 129 -8.53 18.20 -31.71
N PRO A 130 -8.14 18.61 -32.97
CA PRO A 130 -7.31 19.80 -33.21
C PRO A 130 -8.02 21.15 -33.05
N GLU A 131 -9.27 21.22 -32.65
CA GLU A 131 -10.03 22.47 -32.72
C GLU A 131 -10.23 23.23 -31.41
N GLU A 132 -9.86 22.65 -30.22
CA GLU A 132 -9.78 23.40 -28.99
C GLU A 132 -8.61 22.86 -28.12
N ILE A 133 -7.42 23.43 -28.30
CA ILE A 133 -6.38 23.33 -27.27
C ILE A 133 -6.99 23.97 -26.02
N GLY A 134 -7.35 23.13 -25.04
CA GLY A 134 -8.18 23.46 -23.91
C GLY A 134 -7.56 24.47 -22.92
N SER A 135 -8.13 24.53 -21.72
CA SER A 135 -7.60 25.37 -20.64
C SER A 135 -6.16 24.97 -20.29
N LEU A 136 -5.43 25.86 -19.62
CA LEU A 136 -4.08 25.55 -19.15
C LEU A 136 -4.05 24.28 -18.27
N GLU A 137 -5.11 24.05 -17.49
CA GLU A 137 -5.30 22.86 -16.67
C GLU A 137 -5.32 21.58 -17.52
N GLN A 138 -6.04 21.57 -18.63
CA GLN A 138 -6.08 20.42 -19.54
C GLN A 138 -4.73 20.17 -20.19
N ILE A 139 -4.05 21.24 -20.59
CA ILE A 139 -2.71 21.15 -21.18
C ILE A 139 -1.71 20.56 -20.19
N ILE A 140 -1.65 21.09 -18.96
CA ILE A 140 -0.73 20.59 -17.93
C ILE A 140 -1.09 19.15 -17.55
N SER A 141 -2.37 18.82 -17.41
CA SER A 141 -2.82 17.43 -17.20
C SER A 141 -2.35 16.52 -18.32
N GLY A 142 -2.46 16.96 -19.58
CA GLY A 142 -1.97 16.22 -20.73
C GLY A 142 -0.47 15.93 -20.67
N PHE A 143 0.35 16.87 -20.19
CA PHE A 143 1.78 16.65 -20.00
C PHE A 143 2.08 15.71 -18.84
N LEU A 144 1.45 15.90 -17.72
CA LEU A 144 1.66 15.07 -16.52
C LEU A 144 1.34 13.59 -16.79
N TRP A 145 0.26 13.33 -17.55
CA TRP A 145 -0.24 11.97 -17.81
C TRP A 145 0.26 11.38 -19.13
N GLY A 146 1.12 12.12 -19.86
CA GLY A 146 1.70 11.66 -21.14
C GLY A 146 0.70 11.60 -22.30
N GLY A 147 -0.43 12.28 -22.15
CA GLY A 147 -1.43 12.44 -23.20
C GLY A 147 -1.06 13.48 -24.26
N LEU A 148 -0.24 14.45 -23.88
CA LEU A 148 0.21 15.53 -24.76
C LEU A 148 1.74 15.51 -24.88
N THR A 149 2.25 15.67 -26.09
CA THR A 149 3.67 15.90 -26.33
C THR A 149 3.90 17.39 -26.48
N ALA A 150 4.98 17.91 -25.90
CA ALA A 150 5.36 19.31 -26.00
C ALA A 150 5.99 19.62 -27.36
N ASP A 151 5.23 19.45 -28.44
CA ASP A 151 5.68 19.84 -29.78
C ASP A 151 5.73 21.35 -29.93
N ALA A 152 6.33 21.82 -31.04
CA ALA A 152 6.51 23.24 -31.31
C ALA A 152 5.18 24.01 -31.38
N SER A 153 4.09 23.37 -31.81
CA SER A 153 2.78 23.98 -31.94
C SER A 153 2.16 24.27 -30.57
N VAL A 154 2.19 23.31 -29.69
CA VAL A 154 1.70 23.43 -28.29
C VAL A 154 2.55 24.43 -27.49
N GLN A 155 3.88 24.42 -27.65
CA GLN A 155 4.76 25.39 -27.00
C GLN A 155 4.44 26.81 -27.46
N THR A 156 4.29 27.04 -28.80
CA THR A 156 3.92 28.33 -29.35
C THR A 156 2.56 28.81 -28.85
N TYR A 157 1.57 27.94 -28.79
CA TYR A 157 0.23 28.27 -28.28
C TYR A 157 0.28 28.70 -26.82
N VAL A 158 0.99 27.93 -25.99
CA VAL A 158 1.13 28.20 -24.54
C VAL A 158 1.90 29.50 -24.29
N GLU A 159 2.93 29.77 -25.07
CA GLU A 159 3.69 31.03 -24.99
C GLU A 159 2.82 32.23 -25.38
N GLN A 160 2.06 32.14 -26.47
CA GLN A 160 1.19 33.21 -26.91
C GLN A 160 0.05 33.51 -25.94
N LYS A 161 -0.66 32.45 -25.49
CA LYS A 161 -1.87 32.59 -24.68
C LYS A 161 -1.58 32.80 -23.20
N TYR A 162 -0.64 32.03 -22.64
CA TYR A 162 -0.34 32.00 -21.19
C TYR A 162 0.97 32.67 -20.81
N LYS A 163 1.75 33.14 -21.79
CA LYS A 163 3.08 33.76 -21.58
C LYS A 163 4.08 32.82 -20.90
N ILE A 164 3.99 31.52 -21.18
CA ILE A 164 4.89 30.50 -20.67
C ILE A 164 5.83 30.07 -21.80
N GLY A 165 7.00 30.71 -21.88
CA GLY A 165 8.07 30.31 -22.80
C GLY A 165 8.96 29.21 -22.22
N PRO A 166 9.92 28.69 -23.00
CA PRO A 166 10.83 27.61 -22.59
C PRO A 166 11.65 27.92 -21.34
N GLU A 167 12.04 29.18 -21.16
CA GLU A 167 12.84 29.63 -20.02
C GLU A 167 12.02 30.19 -18.85
N THR A 168 10.69 30.21 -18.97
CA THR A 168 9.83 30.70 -17.90
C THR A 168 10.03 29.87 -16.64
N ALA A 169 10.50 30.50 -15.56
CA ALA A 169 10.66 29.85 -14.27
C ALA A 169 9.30 29.55 -13.66
N MET A 170 9.14 28.34 -13.15
CA MET A 170 7.92 27.83 -12.55
C MET A 170 8.20 27.23 -11.18
N LEU A 171 7.24 27.36 -10.27
CA LEU A 171 7.20 26.65 -9.01
C LEU A 171 6.07 25.64 -9.06
N GLN A 172 6.39 24.39 -8.90
CA GLN A 172 5.44 23.30 -8.81
C GLN A 172 5.30 22.88 -7.36
N ILE A 173 4.06 22.70 -6.93
CA ILE A 173 3.73 22.39 -5.55
C ILE A 173 2.76 21.21 -5.53
N CYS A 174 3.08 20.19 -4.74
CA CYS A 174 2.22 19.05 -4.46
C CYS A 174 1.68 19.21 -3.04
N VAL A 175 0.35 19.29 -2.90
CA VAL A 175 -0.35 19.28 -1.62
C VAL A 175 -1.03 17.93 -1.47
N TYR A 176 -0.42 17.06 -0.69
CA TYR A 176 -0.87 15.69 -0.48
C TYR A 176 -1.89 15.61 0.67
N LEU A 177 -3.06 15.04 0.40
CA LEU A 177 -4.18 14.91 1.33
C LEU A 177 -4.34 13.47 1.86
N GLY A 178 -3.76 12.49 1.19
CA GLY A 178 -3.75 11.09 1.60
C GLY A 178 -5.14 10.50 1.78
N SER A 179 -5.35 9.79 2.90
CA SER A 179 -6.63 9.16 3.25
C SER A 179 -7.80 10.16 3.37
N GLY A 180 -7.51 11.43 3.65
CA GLY A 180 -8.50 12.49 3.75
C GLY A 180 -8.89 13.17 2.43
N TYR A 181 -8.40 12.70 1.27
CA TYR A 181 -8.56 13.37 -0.01
C TYR A 181 -10.02 13.71 -0.32
N GLU A 182 -10.93 12.74 -0.34
CA GLU A 182 -12.34 12.94 -0.68
C GLU A 182 -13.07 13.93 0.28
N GLN A 183 -12.67 13.90 1.56
CA GLN A 183 -13.32 14.73 2.58
C GLN A 183 -12.83 16.17 2.56
N HIS A 184 -11.56 16.39 2.22
CA HIS A 184 -10.89 17.68 2.41
C HIS A 184 -10.59 18.42 1.11
N LEU A 185 -10.68 17.74 -0.05
CA LEU A 185 -10.33 18.29 -1.37
C LEU A 185 -10.97 19.67 -1.61
N HIS A 186 -12.30 19.77 -1.52
CA HIS A 186 -13.00 21.02 -1.82
C HIS A 186 -12.59 22.18 -0.89
N ARG A 187 -12.38 21.89 0.39
CA ARG A 187 -11.97 22.90 1.37
C ARG A 187 -10.53 23.36 1.09
N VAL A 188 -9.61 22.41 0.94
CA VAL A 188 -8.19 22.71 0.69
C VAL A 188 -8.03 23.44 -0.64
N ARG A 189 -8.68 22.99 -1.70
CA ARG A 189 -8.68 23.67 -3.01
C ARG A 189 -9.13 25.11 -2.89
N ARG A 190 -10.27 25.38 -2.24
CA ARG A 190 -10.78 26.74 -2.06
C ARG A 190 -9.82 27.63 -1.28
N GLN A 191 -9.18 27.11 -0.23
CA GLN A 191 -8.19 27.86 0.54
C GLN A 191 -6.94 28.19 -0.31
N LEU A 192 -6.47 27.27 -1.12
CA LEU A 192 -5.37 27.48 -2.05
C LEU A 192 -5.72 28.53 -3.11
N GLU A 193 -6.90 28.47 -3.69
CA GLU A 193 -7.40 29.47 -4.65
C GLU A 193 -7.44 30.88 -4.02
N LEU A 194 -7.97 31.02 -2.81
CA LEU A 194 -7.99 32.29 -2.07
C LEU A 194 -6.58 32.80 -1.76
N LEU A 195 -5.69 31.91 -1.36
CA LEU A 195 -4.29 32.26 -1.07
C LEU A 195 -3.60 32.80 -2.32
N LEU A 196 -3.71 32.07 -3.43
CA LEU A 196 -3.05 32.43 -4.70
C LEU A 196 -3.64 33.68 -5.35
N ALA A 197 -4.97 33.86 -5.27
CA ALA A 197 -5.68 35.02 -5.81
C ALA A 197 -5.28 36.34 -5.14
N ASN A 198 -4.78 36.32 -3.92
CA ASN A 198 -4.30 37.50 -3.22
C ASN A 198 -3.01 38.10 -3.79
N ARG A 199 -2.34 37.38 -4.73
CA ARG A 199 -1.13 37.85 -5.39
C ARG A 199 -1.39 38.16 -6.86
N ARG A 200 -1.08 39.40 -7.25
CA ARG A 200 -1.25 39.89 -8.64
C ARG A 200 0.01 39.71 -9.51
N ASP A 201 1.13 39.40 -8.91
CA ASP A 201 2.45 39.26 -9.56
C ASP A 201 2.74 37.81 -9.99
N ILE A 202 1.81 36.89 -9.80
CA ILE A 202 1.89 35.49 -10.23
C ILE A 202 0.65 35.09 -11.03
N SER A 203 0.86 34.10 -11.90
CA SER A 203 -0.20 33.31 -12.52
C SER A 203 -0.11 31.90 -12.01
N TRP A 204 -1.22 31.19 -11.93
CA TRP A 204 -1.25 29.85 -11.38
C TRP A 204 -2.30 28.96 -12.05
N CYS A 205 -2.09 27.67 -11.92
CA CYS A 205 -3.01 26.62 -12.35
C CYS A 205 -3.10 25.57 -11.24
N LEU A 206 -4.31 25.12 -10.93
CA LEU A 206 -4.63 24.12 -9.90
C LEU A 206 -5.18 22.87 -10.56
N LEU A 207 -4.65 21.70 -10.21
CA LEU A 207 -5.04 20.40 -10.75
C LEU A 207 -5.39 19.44 -9.60
N ASP A 208 -6.51 18.77 -9.71
CA ASP A 208 -6.89 17.70 -8.81
C ASP A 208 -6.32 16.37 -9.33
N VAL A 209 -5.46 15.74 -8.53
CA VAL A 209 -4.74 14.52 -8.88
C VAL A 209 -5.24 13.38 -8.00
N SER A 210 -6.41 12.83 -8.37
CA SER A 210 -7.14 11.87 -7.52
C SER A 210 -6.38 10.58 -7.23
N TYR A 211 -5.67 10.01 -8.21
CA TYR A 211 -4.89 8.77 -8.00
C TYR A 211 -3.67 9.00 -7.08
N GLU A 212 -3.11 10.22 -7.03
CA GLU A 212 -2.06 10.63 -6.08
C GLU A 212 -2.63 11.20 -4.78
N LYS A 213 -3.95 11.32 -4.66
CA LYS A 213 -4.65 11.93 -3.53
C LYS A 213 -4.10 13.31 -3.16
N SER A 214 -3.84 14.13 -4.17
CA SER A 214 -3.19 15.43 -4.01
C SER A 214 -3.81 16.52 -4.88
N VAL A 215 -3.57 17.77 -4.49
CA VAL A 215 -3.77 18.95 -5.32
C VAL A 215 -2.40 19.41 -5.83
N TYR A 216 -2.27 19.59 -7.11
CA TYR A 216 -1.05 20.01 -7.74
C TYR A 216 -1.18 21.44 -8.25
N ILE A 217 -0.19 22.28 -7.94
CA ILE A 217 -0.20 23.69 -8.26
C ILE A 217 1.02 24.00 -9.14
N VAL A 218 0.80 24.70 -10.23
CA VAL A 218 1.86 25.27 -11.05
C VAL A 218 1.76 26.78 -10.99
N ILE A 219 2.77 27.43 -10.43
CA ILE A 219 2.89 28.89 -10.32
C ILE A 219 3.94 29.38 -11.31
N TYR A 220 3.62 30.43 -12.04
CA TYR A 220 4.49 31.07 -13.02
C TYR A 220 4.21 32.58 -13.09
N GLY A 221 5.02 33.32 -13.83
CA GLY A 221 4.78 34.74 -14.04
C GLY A 221 6.03 35.59 -13.88
N PRO A 222 5.89 36.92 -13.81
CA PRO A 222 7.02 37.84 -13.77
C PRO A 222 7.74 37.89 -12.41
N ALA A 223 7.15 37.32 -11.36
CA ALA A 223 7.77 37.32 -10.03
C ALA A 223 9.01 36.45 -9.95
N GLU A 224 9.97 36.83 -9.12
CA GLU A 224 11.13 36.00 -8.83
C GLU A 224 10.72 34.71 -8.10
N ILE A 225 10.96 33.58 -8.72
CA ILE A 225 10.43 32.29 -8.27
C ILE A 225 10.90 31.89 -6.85
N ASN A 226 12.13 32.22 -6.48
CA ASN A 226 12.64 31.99 -5.12
C ASN A 226 11.91 32.82 -4.05
N ARG A 227 11.38 33.96 -4.44
CA ARG A 227 10.60 34.84 -3.56
C ARG A 227 9.18 34.29 -3.39
N VAL A 228 8.62 33.71 -4.48
CA VAL A 228 7.34 33.05 -4.48
C VAL A 228 7.40 31.79 -3.63
N GLU A 229 8.46 30.96 -3.76
CA GLU A 229 8.67 29.77 -2.94
C GLU A 229 8.69 30.12 -1.44
N ARG A 230 9.50 31.10 -1.03
CA ARG A 230 9.59 31.53 0.38
C ARG A 230 8.27 32.08 0.90
N TRP A 231 7.55 32.86 0.10
CA TRP A 231 6.24 33.37 0.45
C TRP A 231 5.24 32.21 0.66
N PHE A 232 5.16 31.27 -0.29
CA PHE A 232 4.25 30.13 -0.18
C PHE A 232 4.57 29.27 1.06
N GLN A 233 5.84 29.02 1.31
CA GLN A 233 6.28 28.29 2.51
C GLN A 233 5.84 29.00 3.80
N HIS A 234 5.98 30.33 3.86
CA HIS A 234 5.55 31.12 5.00
C HIS A 234 4.03 31.05 5.22
N GLU A 235 3.25 31.20 4.16
CA GLU A 235 1.77 31.16 4.24
C GLU A 235 1.23 29.80 4.66
N ILE A 236 1.83 28.73 4.18
CA ILE A 236 1.43 27.35 4.55
C ILE A 236 1.80 27.04 6.00
N LEU A 237 3.00 27.42 6.46
CA LEU A 237 3.48 27.05 7.81
C LEU A 237 2.92 27.97 8.90
N ASN A 238 2.76 29.27 8.63
CA ASN A 238 2.40 30.27 9.64
C ASN A 238 1.00 30.89 9.42
N GLY A 239 0.35 30.59 8.30
CA GLY A 239 -0.86 31.25 7.87
C GLY A 239 -2.15 30.50 8.15
N SER A 240 -3.20 30.95 7.47
CA SER A 240 -4.60 30.52 7.60
C SER A 240 -4.85 29.06 7.18
N PHE A 241 -3.84 28.33 6.78
CA PHE A 241 -3.95 26.92 6.37
C PHE A 241 -4.08 25.96 7.56
N ASN A 242 -4.21 26.50 8.77
CA ASN A 242 -4.40 25.74 10.00
C ASN A 242 -5.86 25.20 10.09
N SER A 243 -6.21 24.37 9.12
CA SER A 243 -7.55 23.79 8.96
C SER A 243 -7.77 22.54 9.82
N GLY A 244 -6.86 22.21 10.73
CA GLY A 244 -6.89 20.94 11.48
C GLY A 244 -6.54 19.71 10.63
N ASP A 245 -6.35 19.90 9.32
CA ASP A 245 -5.94 18.83 8.41
C ASP A 245 -4.44 18.85 8.26
N ARG A 246 -3.82 17.76 8.64
CA ARG A 246 -2.39 17.54 8.40
C ARG A 246 -2.19 17.13 6.95
N ILE A 247 -1.56 17.99 6.19
CA ILE A 247 -1.27 17.82 4.76
C ILE A 247 0.24 17.71 4.54
N GLY A 248 0.65 16.84 3.63
CA GLY A 248 2.02 16.81 3.15
C GLY A 248 2.22 17.84 2.03
N VAL A 249 3.22 18.71 2.13
CA VAL A 249 3.51 19.70 1.08
C VAL A 249 4.90 19.52 0.54
N GLY A 250 5.01 19.45 -0.79
CA GLY A 250 6.30 19.43 -1.49
C GLY A 250 6.37 20.48 -2.57
N CYS A 251 7.57 21.02 -2.85
CA CYS A 251 7.79 21.97 -3.92
C CYS A 251 9.08 21.72 -4.69
N ILE A 252 9.07 22.06 -5.97
CA ILE A 252 10.19 21.96 -6.90
C ILE A 252 10.11 23.08 -7.92
N GLN A 253 11.26 23.59 -8.32
CA GLN A 253 11.33 24.57 -9.41
C GLN A 253 11.61 23.88 -10.73
N SER A 254 11.02 24.39 -11.81
CA SER A 254 11.22 23.91 -13.18
C SER A 254 11.24 25.07 -14.16
N ARG A 255 11.48 24.78 -15.45
CA ARG A 255 11.41 25.76 -16.52
C ARG A 255 10.54 25.28 -17.67
N GLY A 256 9.72 26.19 -18.16
CA GLY A 256 8.86 25.95 -19.29
C GLY A 256 7.89 24.78 -19.08
N ILE A 257 7.00 24.60 -20.03
CA ILE A 257 5.98 23.57 -19.91
C ILE A 257 6.53 22.14 -20.00
N VAL A 258 7.64 21.97 -20.72
CA VAL A 258 8.34 20.67 -20.90
C VAL A 258 8.86 20.14 -19.55
N GLY A 259 9.35 21.04 -18.69
CA GLY A 259 9.90 20.69 -17.38
C GLY A 259 8.86 20.27 -16.33
N ILE A 260 7.56 20.39 -16.62
CA ILE A 260 6.49 20.10 -15.62
C ILE A 260 6.47 18.63 -15.26
N ARG A 261 6.50 17.75 -16.23
CA ARG A 261 6.45 16.30 -16.00
C ARG A 261 7.69 15.79 -15.27
N GLU A 262 8.87 16.20 -15.72
CA GLU A 262 10.14 15.81 -15.07
C GLU A 262 10.17 16.25 -13.60
N ALA A 263 9.72 17.48 -13.32
CA ALA A 263 9.66 18.00 -11.97
C ALA A 263 8.67 17.22 -11.10
N PHE A 264 7.49 16.87 -11.63
CA PHE A 264 6.52 16.04 -10.94
C PHE A 264 7.10 14.66 -10.59
N GLU A 265 7.67 13.96 -11.58
CA GLU A 265 8.28 12.64 -11.41
C GLU A 265 9.49 12.69 -10.44
N THR A 266 10.22 13.81 -10.43
CA THR A 266 11.34 14.04 -9.50
C THR A 266 10.87 14.28 -8.07
N LEU A 267 9.80 15.07 -7.86
CA LEU A 267 9.31 15.40 -6.51
C LEU A 267 8.56 14.23 -5.84
N ALA A 268 7.77 13.47 -6.62
CA ALA A 268 6.86 12.45 -6.09
C ALA A 268 7.51 11.45 -5.11
N PRO A 269 8.70 10.88 -5.36
CA PRO A 269 9.37 9.98 -4.40
C PRO A 269 9.75 10.65 -3.09
N PHE A 270 10.06 11.96 -3.13
CA PHE A 270 10.47 12.70 -1.92
C PHE A 270 9.30 13.06 -1.01
N MET A 271 8.06 12.98 -1.48
CA MET A 271 6.88 13.22 -0.64
C MET A 271 6.78 12.26 0.56
N GLU A 272 7.40 11.09 0.48
CA GLU A 272 7.50 10.16 1.61
C GLU A 272 8.28 10.71 2.80
N TRP A 273 9.14 11.72 2.60
CA TRP A 273 9.89 12.36 3.68
C TRP A 273 9.00 13.06 4.72
N ASN A 274 7.72 13.31 4.42
CA ASN A 274 6.76 13.74 5.42
C ASN A 274 6.61 12.71 6.58
N ILE A 275 6.88 11.43 6.32
CA ILE A 275 6.94 10.39 7.37
C ILE A 275 8.05 10.71 8.38
N SER A 276 9.22 11.13 7.92
CA SER A 276 10.39 11.39 8.77
C SER A 276 10.38 12.79 9.36
N LEU A 277 10.04 13.80 8.56
CA LEU A 277 10.13 15.21 8.94
C LEU A 277 8.84 15.74 9.59
N GLY A 278 7.69 15.10 9.34
CA GLY A 278 6.38 15.51 9.84
C GLY A 278 5.63 16.42 8.89
N ASP A 279 4.40 16.77 9.29
CA ASP A 279 3.45 17.51 8.46
C ASP A 279 3.72 19.03 8.48
N ASP A 280 4.52 19.50 9.44
CA ASP A 280 4.86 20.94 9.60
C ASP A 280 6.11 21.33 8.78
N VAL A 281 6.53 20.48 7.84
CA VAL A 281 7.70 20.70 6.99
C VAL A 281 7.32 20.63 5.53
N ILE A 282 7.80 21.60 4.74
CA ILE A 282 7.64 21.56 3.28
C ILE A 282 8.86 20.86 2.66
N ILE A 283 8.61 19.81 1.91
CA ILE A 283 9.62 19.06 1.17
C ILE A 283 10.06 19.88 -0.05
N SER A 284 11.20 20.56 0.06
CA SER A 284 11.72 21.39 -1.03
C SER A 284 12.86 20.68 -1.77
N TYR A 285 12.70 20.42 -3.06
CA TYR A 285 13.75 19.88 -3.92
C TYR A 285 14.57 21.05 -4.53
N PRO A 286 15.91 21.00 -4.58
CA PRO A 286 16.78 19.87 -4.21
C PRO A 286 17.23 19.84 -2.73
N LYS A 287 16.70 20.69 -1.87
CA LYS A 287 17.15 20.79 -0.46
C LYS A 287 16.99 19.44 0.26
N ILE A 288 15.92 18.72 -0.02
CA ILE A 288 15.63 17.40 0.61
C ILE A 288 16.73 16.35 0.36
N THR A 289 17.44 16.43 -0.77
CA THR A 289 18.53 15.49 -1.08
C THR A 289 19.75 15.64 -0.17
N LYS A 290 19.83 16.74 0.59
CA LYS A 290 20.93 17.07 1.51
C LYS A 290 20.60 16.73 2.96
N VAL A 291 19.41 16.23 3.23
CA VAL A 291 19.00 15.85 4.58
C VAL A 291 19.80 14.62 5.02
N GLN A 292 20.51 14.77 6.13
CA GLN A 292 21.24 13.66 6.74
C GLN A 292 20.28 12.84 7.59
N ASN A 293 20.34 11.53 7.45
CA ASN A 293 19.58 10.58 8.26
C ASN A 293 20.54 9.61 8.95
N ILE A 294 20.05 9.00 10.02
CA ILE A 294 20.75 7.95 10.75
C ILE A 294 20.00 6.64 10.58
N PRO A 295 20.67 5.48 10.71
CA PRO A 295 20.02 4.17 10.65
C PRO A 295 18.92 4.05 11.71
N CYS A 296 17.77 3.52 11.30
CA CYS A 296 16.62 3.32 12.17
C CYS A 296 16.78 2.02 12.98
N ILE A 297 16.89 2.12 14.30
CA ILE A 297 16.99 0.96 15.18
C ILE A 297 15.58 0.47 15.49
N TYR A 298 15.31 -0.81 15.20
CA TYR A 298 14.02 -1.42 15.49
C TYR A 298 13.83 -1.62 17.01
N PRO A 299 12.69 -1.16 17.60
CA PRO A 299 12.44 -1.23 19.05
C PRO A 299 11.96 -2.63 19.48
N ILE A 300 12.90 -3.58 19.56
CA ILE A 300 12.63 -5.00 19.83
C ILE A 300 11.99 -5.22 21.22
N GLU A 301 12.32 -4.38 22.20
CA GLU A 301 11.75 -4.48 23.55
C GLU A 301 10.26 -4.14 23.55
N LEU A 302 9.84 -3.13 22.77
CA LEU A 302 8.45 -2.77 22.58
C LEU A 302 7.66 -3.89 21.87
N GLU A 303 8.27 -4.51 20.85
CA GLU A 303 7.67 -5.68 20.19
C GLU A 303 7.42 -6.82 21.21
N ASN A 304 8.40 -7.11 22.06
CA ASN A 304 8.27 -8.15 23.09
C ASN A 304 7.18 -7.82 24.13
N GLN A 305 7.10 -6.56 24.57
CA GLN A 305 6.04 -6.11 25.47
C GLN A 305 4.66 -6.21 24.83
N LEU A 306 4.54 -5.82 23.55
CA LEU A 306 3.32 -5.96 22.78
C LEU A 306 2.88 -7.42 22.65
N LYS A 307 3.81 -8.33 22.34
CA LYS A 307 3.54 -9.77 22.27
C LYS A 307 2.95 -10.32 23.59
N VAL A 308 3.54 -9.91 24.71
CA VAL A 308 2.99 -10.28 26.03
C VAL A 308 1.59 -9.72 26.21
N ALA A 309 1.36 -8.44 25.92
CA ALA A 309 0.05 -7.79 26.08
C ALA A 309 -1.06 -8.45 25.22
N ILE A 310 -0.71 -8.94 24.03
CA ILE A 310 -1.64 -9.70 23.19
C ILE A 310 -1.95 -11.06 23.81
N CYS A 311 -0.93 -11.78 24.32
CA CYS A 311 -1.13 -13.05 24.99
C CYS A 311 -1.98 -12.92 26.27
N THR A 312 -1.83 -11.81 27.00
CA THR A 312 -2.62 -11.53 28.22
C THR A 312 -3.96 -10.86 27.94
N MET A 313 -4.26 -10.52 26.70
CA MET A 313 -5.50 -9.85 26.27
C MET A 313 -5.74 -8.53 26.99
N GLU A 314 -4.75 -7.65 27.02
CA GLU A 314 -4.82 -6.34 27.67
C GLU A 314 -4.92 -5.20 26.61
N PRO A 315 -6.14 -4.84 26.15
CA PRO A 315 -6.33 -3.89 25.04
C PRO A 315 -5.69 -2.52 25.27
N GLU A 316 -5.77 -2.02 26.52
CA GLU A 316 -5.19 -0.72 26.90
C GLU A 316 -3.66 -0.72 26.79
N LYS A 317 -3.01 -1.82 27.17
CA LYS A 317 -1.55 -1.95 27.01
C LYS A 317 -1.16 -2.09 25.54
N ILE A 318 -1.94 -2.83 24.76
CA ILE A 318 -1.70 -2.99 23.31
C ILE A 318 -1.74 -1.63 22.63
N GLY A 319 -2.80 -0.83 22.86
CA GLY A 319 -2.93 0.52 22.31
C GLY A 319 -1.75 1.42 22.72
N ARG A 320 -1.35 1.37 24.00
CA ARG A 320 -0.21 2.13 24.52
C ARG A 320 1.11 1.75 23.84
N TYR A 321 1.38 0.47 23.63
CA TYR A 321 2.61 0.03 22.98
C TYR A 321 2.64 0.37 21.50
N ILE A 322 1.50 0.38 20.82
CA ILE A 322 1.39 0.87 19.44
C ILE A 322 1.69 2.37 19.39
N GLU A 323 1.17 3.16 20.31
CA GLU A 323 1.46 4.60 20.39
C GLU A 323 2.95 4.86 20.68
N GLN A 324 3.55 4.13 21.63
CA GLN A 324 4.99 4.22 21.92
C GLN A 324 5.84 3.81 20.69
N PHE A 325 5.37 2.85 19.91
CA PHE A 325 6.02 2.50 18.64
C PHE A 325 5.99 3.66 17.65
N HIS A 326 4.86 4.33 17.50
CA HIS A 326 4.77 5.55 16.69
C HIS A 326 5.74 6.63 17.18
N GLU A 327 5.74 6.89 18.49
CA GLU A 327 6.56 7.91 19.12
C GLU A 327 8.06 7.63 18.99
N SER A 328 8.48 6.38 18.89
CA SER A 328 9.89 5.98 18.80
C SER A 328 10.62 6.58 17.59
N PHE A 329 9.89 6.93 16.54
CA PHE A 329 10.42 7.58 15.33
C PHE A 329 10.35 9.12 15.38
N LEU A 330 9.85 9.70 16.49
CA LEU A 330 9.65 11.15 16.65
C LEU A 330 10.71 11.84 17.53
N CYS A 331 11.64 11.10 18.10
CA CYS A 331 12.57 11.57 19.15
C CYS A 331 13.73 12.46 18.64
N GLY A 332 13.46 13.35 17.68
CA GLY A 332 14.46 14.34 17.23
C GLY A 332 15.48 13.82 16.22
N ASN A 333 15.50 12.53 15.94
CA ASN A 333 16.32 11.93 14.90
C ASN A 333 15.58 11.85 13.57
N ILE A 334 16.30 11.97 12.47
CA ILE A 334 15.75 11.82 11.12
C ILE A 334 16.16 10.44 10.60
N TYR A 335 15.20 9.63 10.26
CA TYR A 335 15.37 8.30 9.68
C TYR A 335 14.93 8.30 8.23
N ALA A 336 15.46 7.40 7.40
CA ALA A 336 14.96 7.23 6.04
C ALA A 336 13.51 6.73 6.05
N PRO A 337 12.58 7.31 5.27
CA PRO A 337 11.17 6.88 5.23
C PRO A 337 11.00 5.38 4.98
N LYS A 338 11.83 4.82 4.11
CA LYS A 338 11.85 3.39 3.80
C LYS A 338 12.11 2.53 5.03
N GLU A 339 13.10 2.89 5.86
CA GLU A 339 13.43 2.13 7.08
C GLU A 339 12.29 2.20 8.10
N ILE A 340 11.61 3.34 8.23
CA ILE A 340 10.43 3.47 9.08
C ILE A 340 9.33 2.52 8.60
N LYS A 341 9.02 2.51 7.30
CA LYS A 341 8.01 1.60 6.71
C LYS A 341 8.37 0.13 6.92
N GLU A 342 9.62 -0.25 6.72
CA GLU A 342 10.11 -1.62 6.98
C GLU A 342 9.92 -2.02 8.45
N ASN A 343 10.18 -1.11 9.38
CA ASN A 343 9.94 -1.34 10.81
C ASN A 343 8.45 -1.49 11.13
N TYR A 344 7.58 -0.69 10.48
CA TYR A 344 6.12 -0.84 10.61
C TYR A 344 5.64 -2.20 10.09
N VAL A 345 6.10 -2.61 8.91
CA VAL A 345 5.76 -3.92 8.34
C VAL A 345 6.16 -5.04 9.30
N ARG A 346 7.39 -5.01 9.83
CA ARG A 346 7.87 -5.99 10.78
C ARG A 346 7.03 -6.03 12.06
N PHE A 347 6.72 -4.86 12.63
CA PHE A 347 5.95 -4.73 13.86
C PHE A 347 4.52 -5.24 13.68
N LEU A 348 3.82 -4.82 12.63
CA LEU A 348 2.45 -5.26 12.34
C LEU A 348 2.39 -6.76 12.01
N TRP A 349 3.40 -7.29 11.32
CA TRP A 349 3.48 -8.71 11.02
C TRP A 349 3.67 -9.56 12.28
N SER A 350 4.52 -9.11 13.20
CA SER A 350 4.69 -9.73 14.52
C SER A 350 3.37 -9.77 15.30
N LEU A 351 2.64 -8.64 15.31
CA LEU A 351 1.33 -8.53 15.95
C LEU A 351 0.30 -9.50 15.33
N ILE A 352 0.24 -9.57 14.01
CA ILE A 352 -0.67 -10.49 13.29
C ILE A 352 -0.39 -11.94 13.64
N ASN A 353 0.88 -12.34 13.62
CA ASN A 353 1.26 -13.73 13.90
C ASN A 353 0.87 -14.15 15.32
N ILE A 354 1.19 -13.34 16.33
CA ILE A 354 0.80 -13.61 17.71
C ILE A 354 -0.72 -13.63 17.89
N ALA A 355 -1.42 -12.63 17.34
CA ALA A 355 -2.86 -12.54 17.44
C ALA A 355 -3.56 -13.74 16.78
N LYS A 356 -3.01 -14.25 15.68
CA LYS A 356 -3.45 -15.49 15.03
C LYS A 356 -3.22 -16.71 15.92
N GLU A 357 -2.04 -16.86 16.49
CA GLU A 357 -1.70 -17.99 17.37
C GLU A 357 -2.57 -18.03 18.62
N VAL A 358 -2.82 -16.87 19.21
CA VAL A 358 -3.68 -16.73 20.41
C VAL A 358 -5.16 -16.86 20.07
N GLY A 359 -5.55 -16.75 18.77
CA GLY A 359 -6.94 -16.82 18.35
C GLY A 359 -7.71 -15.52 18.55
N SER A 360 -7.02 -14.40 18.79
CA SER A 360 -7.63 -13.08 18.95
C SER A 360 -7.88 -12.35 17.62
N LEU A 361 -7.51 -12.95 16.50
CA LEU A 361 -7.66 -12.39 15.16
C LEU A 361 -8.37 -13.37 14.23
N ASP A 362 -9.44 -12.92 13.57
CA ASP A 362 -10.10 -13.66 12.49
C ASP A 362 -9.27 -13.50 11.20
N TYR A 363 -8.35 -14.43 11.00
CA TYR A 363 -7.40 -14.39 9.90
C TYR A 363 -8.05 -14.39 8.51
N GLN A 364 -9.23 -15.01 8.37
CA GLN A 364 -9.95 -15.06 7.10
C GLN A 364 -10.51 -13.69 6.69
N LYS A 365 -10.78 -12.82 7.68
CA LYS A 365 -11.26 -11.45 7.46
C LYS A 365 -10.14 -10.41 7.37
N LEU A 366 -8.89 -10.81 7.64
CA LEU A 366 -7.76 -9.90 7.56
C LEU A 366 -7.24 -9.84 6.12
N GLU A 367 -7.45 -8.74 5.46
CA GLU A 367 -6.88 -8.44 4.15
C GLU A 367 -5.42 -7.99 4.31
N GLN A 368 -4.52 -8.95 4.54
CA GLN A 368 -3.10 -8.70 4.81
C GLN A 368 -2.42 -7.89 3.71
N GLN A 369 -2.76 -8.18 2.44
CA GLN A 369 -2.23 -7.47 1.31
C GLN A 369 -2.59 -5.99 1.36
N LYS A 370 -3.84 -5.65 1.70
CA LYS A 370 -4.27 -4.25 1.84
C LYS A 370 -3.55 -3.52 2.98
N LEU A 371 -3.30 -4.22 4.09
CA LEU A 371 -2.54 -3.63 5.20
C LEU A 371 -1.09 -3.33 4.78
N LEU A 372 -0.43 -4.27 4.12
CA LEU A 372 0.92 -4.09 3.60
C LEU A 372 0.98 -2.95 2.58
N GLU A 373 0.02 -2.92 1.64
CA GLU A 373 -0.11 -1.84 0.66
C GLU A 373 -0.35 -0.49 1.34
N ALA A 374 -1.17 -0.42 2.38
CA ALA A 374 -1.42 0.80 3.14
C ALA A 374 -0.12 1.35 3.77
N VAL A 375 0.70 0.49 4.37
CA VAL A 375 1.99 0.89 4.96
C VAL A 375 2.99 1.30 3.86
N MET A 376 3.11 0.51 2.79
CA MET A 376 4.09 0.78 1.73
C MET A 376 3.75 2.03 0.92
N ASN A 377 2.46 2.32 0.72
CA ASN A 377 2.00 3.50 -0.01
C ASN A 377 1.83 4.74 0.87
N ALA A 378 1.97 4.63 2.19
CA ALA A 378 1.88 5.77 3.09
C ALA A 378 2.93 6.83 2.74
N ARG A 379 2.55 8.10 2.78
CA ARG A 379 3.42 9.27 2.58
C ARG A 379 3.45 10.19 3.81
N THR A 380 2.62 9.91 4.80
CA THR A 380 2.53 10.68 6.05
C THR A 380 2.56 9.75 7.27
N ARG A 381 2.95 10.31 8.42
CA ARG A 381 2.91 9.60 9.71
C ARG A 381 1.51 9.15 10.06
N ARG A 382 0.53 9.98 9.73
CA ARG A 382 -0.89 9.69 9.99
C ARG A 382 -1.34 8.42 9.28
N GLU A 383 -0.99 8.24 8.02
CA GLU A 383 -1.37 7.03 7.26
C GLU A 383 -0.73 5.76 7.83
N LEU A 384 0.52 5.83 8.32
CA LEU A 384 1.14 4.71 9.02
C LEU A 384 0.41 4.39 10.33
N LYS A 385 0.00 5.42 11.08
CA LYS A 385 -0.78 5.24 12.31
C LYS A 385 -2.15 4.65 12.01
N GLU A 386 -2.88 5.17 11.04
CA GLU A 386 -4.19 4.65 10.60
C GLU A 386 -4.11 3.18 10.19
N ALA A 387 -3.04 2.76 9.52
CA ALA A 387 -2.83 1.35 9.17
C ALA A 387 -2.67 0.46 10.42
N ALA A 388 -1.93 0.91 11.44
CA ALA A 388 -1.76 0.19 12.70
C ALA A 388 -3.03 0.17 13.53
N ASP A 389 -3.72 1.30 13.66
CA ASP A 389 -4.98 1.42 14.41
C ASP A 389 -6.08 0.57 13.76
N GLY A 390 -6.17 0.55 12.43
CA GLY A 390 -7.11 -0.30 11.70
C GLY A 390 -6.87 -1.81 11.90
N LEU A 391 -5.64 -2.23 12.22
CA LEU A 391 -5.37 -3.60 12.65
C LEU A 391 -5.84 -3.83 14.09
N LEU A 392 -5.62 -2.86 14.99
CA LEU A 392 -6.05 -2.94 16.39
C LEU A 392 -7.58 -3.13 16.50
N GLU A 393 -8.36 -2.42 15.71
CA GLU A 393 -9.83 -2.55 15.67
C GLU A 393 -10.30 -3.95 15.25
N LYS A 394 -9.48 -4.67 14.48
CA LYS A 394 -9.79 -6.04 14.04
C LYS A 394 -9.43 -7.11 15.07
N LEU A 395 -8.70 -6.75 16.13
CA LEU A 395 -8.41 -7.67 17.23
C LEU A 395 -9.68 -7.90 18.06
N LYS A 396 -10.05 -9.16 18.19
CA LYS A 396 -11.21 -9.56 19.00
C LYS A 396 -10.71 -9.98 20.39
N PHE A 397 -11.10 -9.21 21.40
CA PHE A 397 -10.86 -9.53 22.81
C PHE A 397 -12.10 -10.20 23.41
N ASN A 398 -12.55 -11.33 22.82
CA ASN A 398 -13.77 -12.00 23.26
C ASN A 398 -13.57 -12.75 24.58
N GLN A 399 -14.50 -12.52 25.53
CA GLN A 399 -14.76 -13.41 26.66
C GLN A 399 -15.62 -14.58 26.14
N GLY A 400 -14.98 -15.68 25.76
CA GLY A 400 -15.67 -16.89 25.30
C GLY A 400 -16.34 -17.69 26.43
N THR A 401 -17.02 -18.79 26.06
CA THR A 401 -17.51 -19.78 27.03
C THR A 401 -16.38 -20.36 27.88
N LYS A 402 -16.71 -20.97 29.04
CA LYS A 402 -15.70 -21.46 29.99
C LYS A 402 -14.69 -22.44 29.37
N ASP A 403 -15.12 -23.29 28.45
CA ASP A 403 -14.27 -24.23 27.72
C ASP A 403 -13.41 -23.54 26.66
N GLU A 404 -13.95 -22.53 25.96
CA GLU A 404 -13.19 -21.70 25.04
C GLU A 404 -12.11 -20.87 25.76
N VAL A 405 -12.41 -20.39 26.98
CA VAL A 405 -11.43 -19.65 27.81
C VAL A 405 -10.27 -20.55 28.20
N VAL A 406 -10.52 -21.82 28.57
CA VAL A 406 -9.47 -22.80 28.91
C VAL A 406 -8.60 -23.08 27.69
N HIS A 407 -9.21 -23.39 26.56
CA HIS A 407 -8.49 -23.64 25.31
C HIS A 407 -7.63 -22.43 24.88
N LEU A 408 -8.19 -21.23 24.98
CA LEU A 408 -7.45 -19.98 24.69
C LEU A 408 -6.29 -19.77 25.68
N THR A 409 -6.46 -20.12 26.95
CA THR A 409 -5.40 -19.98 27.96
C THR A 409 -4.19 -20.87 27.65
N VAL A 410 -4.43 -22.14 27.29
CA VAL A 410 -3.35 -23.05 26.88
C VAL A 410 -2.70 -22.60 25.58
N LYS A 411 -3.49 -22.11 24.63
CA LYS A 411 -3.01 -21.57 23.35
C LYS A 411 -2.10 -20.36 23.57
N ARG A 412 -2.47 -19.43 24.47
CA ARG A 412 -1.64 -18.27 24.87
C ARG A 412 -0.35 -18.72 25.54
N ALA A 413 -0.42 -19.70 26.45
CA ALA A 413 0.77 -20.26 27.08
C ALA A 413 1.74 -20.86 26.05
N ARG A 414 1.22 -21.60 25.07
CA ARG A 414 2.04 -22.13 23.96
C ARG A 414 2.68 -21.02 23.14
N SER A 415 1.94 -19.98 22.79
CA SER A 415 2.45 -18.83 22.05
C SER A 415 3.58 -18.12 22.84
N MET A 416 3.42 -17.94 24.15
CA MET A 416 4.47 -17.40 25.03
C MET A 416 5.71 -18.31 25.07
N ILE A 417 5.56 -19.62 25.08
CA ILE A 417 6.69 -20.54 24.97
C ILE A 417 7.43 -20.33 23.65
N HIS A 418 6.71 -20.29 22.53
CA HIS A 418 7.28 -20.15 21.20
C HIS A 418 8.04 -18.82 21.02
N GLU A 419 7.57 -17.75 21.66
CA GLU A 419 8.22 -16.44 21.57
C GLU A 419 9.40 -16.29 22.54
N PHE A 420 9.30 -16.86 23.74
CA PHE A 420 10.24 -16.61 24.84
C PHE A 420 11.06 -17.83 25.26
N TYR A 421 11.08 -18.93 24.47
CA TYR A 421 11.83 -20.15 24.82
C TYR A 421 13.33 -19.90 25.03
N GLN A 422 13.90 -18.90 24.34
CA GLN A 422 15.31 -18.55 24.44
C GLN A 422 15.65 -17.87 25.78
N SER A 423 14.74 -17.07 26.32
CA SER A 423 14.95 -16.28 27.54
C SER A 423 14.79 -17.09 28.83
N GLY A 424 14.47 -18.38 28.74
CA GLY A 424 14.32 -19.23 29.93
C GLY A 424 12.94 -19.14 30.59
N ILE A 425 11.89 -18.74 29.87
CA ILE A 425 10.53 -18.59 30.39
C ILE A 425 10.06 -19.83 31.16
N THR A 426 9.47 -19.61 32.32
CA THR A 426 8.99 -20.64 33.25
C THR A 426 7.47 -20.74 33.27
N LEU A 427 6.95 -21.88 33.78
CA LEU A 427 5.51 -22.04 34.00
C LEU A 427 4.94 -20.98 34.95
N ASN A 428 5.67 -20.63 35.99
CA ASN A 428 5.26 -19.63 36.99
C ASN A 428 5.14 -18.25 36.35
N GLU A 429 6.13 -17.83 35.55
CA GLU A 429 6.11 -16.55 34.86
C GLU A 429 4.96 -16.44 33.87
N ILE A 430 4.63 -17.53 33.18
CA ILE A 430 3.45 -17.53 32.26
C ILE A 430 2.16 -17.46 33.05
N ALA A 431 2.06 -18.25 34.14
CA ALA A 431 0.87 -18.26 34.99
C ALA A 431 0.61 -16.88 35.61
N ASP A 432 1.66 -16.22 36.13
CA ASP A 432 1.59 -14.86 36.67
C ASP A 432 1.11 -13.85 35.60
N LYS A 433 1.67 -13.93 34.40
CA LYS A 433 1.27 -13.06 33.26
C LYS A 433 -0.18 -13.30 32.80
N LEU A 434 -0.68 -14.51 32.95
CA LEU A 434 -2.08 -14.87 32.60
C LEU A 434 -3.06 -14.69 33.77
N ASN A 435 -2.58 -14.23 34.97
CA ASN A 435 -3.36 -14.07 36.21
C ASN A 435 -4.06 -15.36 36.65
N ILE A 436 -3.34 -16.49 36.57
CA ILE A 436 -3.81 -17.82 37.01
C ILE A 436 -2.75 -18.50 37.85
N THR A 437 -3.13 -19.56 38.56
CA THR A 437 -2.13 -20.31 39.36
C THR A 437 -1.30 -21.23 38.45
N PRO A 438 0.01 -21.47 38.80
CA PRO A 438 0.86 -22.40 38.06
C PRO A 438 0.30 -23.81 38.00
N GLU A 439 -0.33 -24.27 39.11
CA GLU A 439 -0.95 -25.59 39.19
C GLU A 439 -2.11 -25.72 38.21
N TYR A 440 -2.96 -24.69 38.11
CA TYR A 440 -4.07 -24.66 37.17
C TYR A 440 -3.56 -24.68 35.72
N LEU A 441 -2.60 -23.81 35.41
CA LEU A 441 -1.98 -23.77 34.08
C LEU A 441 -1.33 -25.11 33.72
N GLY A 442 -0.54 -25.70 34.63
CA GLY A 442 0.14 -26.97 34.43
C GLY A 442 -0.83 -28.12 34.15
N SER A 443 -1.94 -28.19 34.91
CA SER A 443 -2.99 -29.18 34.74
C SER A 443 -3.71 -29.04 33.39
N GLN A 444 -4.13 -27.82 33.03
CA GLN A 444 -4.82 -27.58 31.76
C GLN A 444 -3.89 -27.79 30.55
N PHE A 445 -2.63 -27.36 30.68
CA PHE A 445 -1.62 -27.57 29.65
C PHE A 445 -1.38 -29.06 29.38
N HIS A 446 -1.24 -29.86 30.43
CA HIS A 446 -1.10 -31.31 30.30
C HIS A 446 -2.34 -31.96 29.69
N LYS A 447 -3.55 -31.55 30.11
CA LYS A 447 -4.82 -32.07 29.60
C LYS A 447 -5.00 -31.82 28.11
N GLU A 448 -4.64 -30.62 27.59
CA GLU A 448 -4.83 -30.25 26.19
C GLU A 448 -3.67 -30.65 25.29
N VAL A 449 -2.42 -30.54 25.77
CA VAL A 449 -1.21 -30.78 24.97
C VAL A 449 -0.76 -32.23 25.06
N GLY A 450 -1.16 -32.95 26.10
CA GLY A 450 -0.80 -34.35 26.32
C GLY A 450 0.57 -34.55 26.99
N VAL A 451 1.36 -33.48 27.17
CA VAL A 451 2.67 -33.52 27.82
C VAL A 451 2.82 -32.37 28.81
N ASN A 452 3.71 -32.55 29.80
CA ASN A 452 3.98 -31.51 30.79
C ASN A 452 4.69 -30.31 30.14
N PHE A 453 4.53 -29.15 30.73
CA PHE A 453 5.14 -27.91 30.29
C PHE A 453 6.67 -28.02 30.07
N SER A 454 7.37 -28.60 31.05
CA SER A 454 8.84 -28.79 30.98
C SER A 454 9.28 -29.70 29.82
N THR A 455 8.49 -30.73 29.54
CA THR A 455 8.71 -31.62 28.40
C THR A 455 8.46 -30.88 27.10
N TYR A 456 7.35 -30.15 27.01
CA TYR A 456 7.02 -29.37 25.80
C TYR A 456 8.07 -28.32 25.44
N ILE A 457 8.51 -27.49 26.38
CA ILE A 457 9.52 -26.47 26.15
C ILE A 457 10.88 -27.08 25.78
N ARG A 458 11.25 -28.18 26.44
CA ARG A 458 12.46 -28.93 26.10
C ARG A 458 12.41 -29.42 24.66
N ASP A 459 11.35 -30.09 24.27
CA ASP A 459 11.21 -30.67 22.94
C ASP A 459 11.13 -29.61 21.85
N PHE A 460 10.50 -28.47 22.15
CA PHE A 460 10.49 -27.30 21.28
C PHE A 460 11.89 -26.70 21.08
N ARG A 461 12.67 -26.53 22.14
CA ARG A 461 14.07 -26.07 22.07
C ARG A 461 14.94 -27.02 21.24
N ILE A 462 14.77 -28.33 21.41
CA ILE A 462 15.50 -29.34 20.63
C ILE A 462 15.08 -29.32 19.16
N SER A 463 13.79 -29.10 18.85
CA SER A 463 13.34 -28.91 17.47
C SER A 463 14.04 -27.70 16.81
N LYS A 464 14.08 -26.56 17.51
CA LYS A 464 14.79 -25.36 17.04
C LYS A 464 16.31 -25.57 16.91
N ALA A 465 16.90 -26.34 17.80
CA ALA A 465 18.31 -26.71 17.70
C ALA A 465 18.58 -27.56 16.43
N LYS A 466 17.71 -28.50 16.08
CA LYS A 466 17.79 -29.26 14.82
C LYS A 466 17.77 -28.36 13.59
N GLU A 467 16.84 -27.40 13.56
CA GLU A 467 16.73 -26.41 12.45
C GLU A 467 18.06 -25.63 12.30
N LEU A 468 18.64 -25.14 13.41
CA LEU A 468 19.90 -24.41 13.40
C LEU A 468 21.11 -25.27 13.03
N LEU A 469 21.14 -26.54 13.48
CA LEU A 469 22.19 -27.48 13.14
C LEU A 469 22.24 -27.78 11.64
N ILE A 470 21.09 -27.85 10.99
CA ILE A 470 20.97 -28.13 9.54
C ILE A 470 21.20 -26.85 8.72
N GLY A 471 20.54 -25.75 9.12
CA GLY A 471 20.48 -24.50 8.34
C GLY A 471 21.70 -23.60 8.49
N THR A 472 22.60 -23.84 9.48
CA THR A 472 23.69 -22.93 9.76
C THR A 472 25.03 -23.63 10.05
N GLN A 473 26.13 -22.87 9.94
CA GLN A 473 27.48 -23.30 10.35
C GLN A 473 27.85 -22.80 11.77
N LEU A 474 26.85 -22.40 12.57
CA LEU A 474 27.10 -21.89 13.91
C LEU A 474 27.78 -22.92 14.80
N LYS A 475 28.70 -22.45 15.66
CA LYS A 475 29.37 -23.29 16.67
C LYS A 475 28.32 -23.75 17.69
N LEU A 476 28.54 -24.96 18.24
CA LEU A 476 27.58 -25.62 19.14
C LEU A 476 27.18 -24.78 20.37
N TYR A 477 28.12 -24.06 20.96
CA TYR A 477 27.83 -23.20 22.09
C TYR A 477 26.90 -22.05 21.74
N LYS A 478 27.03 -21.51 20.52
CA LYS A 478 26.11 -20.45 20.01
C LYS A 478 24.71 -20.99 19.74
N ILE A 479 24.60 -22.23 19.25
CA ILE A 479 23.30 -22.87 19.08
C ILE A 479 22.65 -23.11 20.43
N ALA A 480 23.41 -23.63 21.43
CA ALA A 480 22.92 -23.83 22.79
C ALA A 480 22.33 -22.51 23.36
N GLU A 481 23.08 -21.41 23.25
CA GLU A 481 22.67 -20.09 23.69
C GLU A 481 21.38 -19.63 22.97
N GLN A 482 21.33 -19.74 21.66
CA GLN A 482 20.18 -19.34 20.83
C GLN A 482 18.91 -20.15 21.11
N VAL A 483 19.04 -21.37 21.62
CA VAL A 483 17.87 -22.18 21.98
C VAL A 483 17.58 -22.18 23.49
N GLY A 484 18.22 -21.29 24.24
CA GLY A 484 17.93 -21.03 25.66
C GLY A 484 18.59 -21.97 26.63
N TYR A 485 19.78 -22.52 26.31
CA TYR A 485 20.63 -23.27 27.23
C TYR A 485 21.90 -22.48 27.55
N THR A 486 22.11 -22.19 28.80
CA THR A 486 23.31 -21.50 29.30
C THR A 486 24.56 -22.37 29.30
N ASP A 487 24.39 -23.70 29.51
CA ASP A 487 25.48 -24.68 29.53
C ASP A 487 25.44 -25.58 28.25
N PRO A 488 26.43 -25.47 27.35
CA PRO A 488 26.51 -26.30 26.14
C PRO A 488 26.67 -27.80 26.39
N LYS A 489 27.27 -28.19 27.56
CA LYS A 489 27.41 -29.60 27.93
C LYS A 489 26.05 -30.18 28.32
N TYR A 490 25.31 -29.42 29.13
CA TYR A 490 23.93 -29.79 29.47
C TYR A 490 23.05 -29.89 28.25
N PHE A 491 23.12 -28.89 27.33
CA PHE A 491 22.43 -28.94 26.04
C PHE A 491 22.76 -30.22 25.24
N SER A 492 24.05 -30.57 25.14
CA SER A 492 24.43 -31.76 24.35
C SER A 492 23.89 -33.05 24.95
N ARG A 493 23.81 -33.13 26.29
CA ARG A 493 23.20 -34.27 26.98
C ARG A 493 21.70 -34.36 26.71
N VAL A 494 20.97 -33.25 26.87
CA VAL A 494 19.52 -33.19 26.62
C VAL A 494 19.22 -33.48 25.15
N PHE A 495 20.00 -32.94 24.23
CA PHE A 495 19.85 -33.19 22.80
C PHE A 495 20.00 -34.70 22.49
N ARG A 496 21.02 -35.37 23.06
CA ARG A 496 21.23 -36.80 22.90
C ARG A 496 20.08 -37.62 23.50
N GLU A 497 19.59 -37.24 24.67
CA GLU A 497 18.42 -37.88 25.32
C GLU A 497 17.18 -37.82 24.46
N CYS A 498 16.95 -36.70 23.73
CA CYS A 498 15.78 -36.51 22.88
C CYS A 498 15.95 -37.08 21.44
N THR A 499 17.16 -37.20 20.93
CA THR A 499 17.42 -37.55 19.52
C THR A 499 18.18 -38.85 19.31
N GLY A 500 18.80 -39.39 20.39
CA GLY A 500 19.66 -40.55 20.33
C GLY A 500 21.11 -40.26 19.85
N GLN A 501 21.39 -39.04 19.39
CA GLN A 501 22.69 -38.65 18.81
C GLN A 501 23.22 -37.36 19.47
N LEU A 502 24.54 -37.19 19.46
CA LEU A 502 25.13 -35.91 19.81
C LEU A 502 24.85 -34.85 18.74
N PRO A 503 24.75 -33.54 19.08
CA PRO A 503 24.48 -32.47 18.11
C PRO A 503 25.43 -32.45 16.89
N GLU A 504 26.73 -32.75 17.13
CA GLU A 504 27.72 -32.81 16.05
C GLU A 504 27.55 -34.04 15.15
N GLU A 505 27.15 -35.17 15.71
CA GLU A 505 26.81 -36.38 14.95
C GLU A 505 25.57 -36.15 14.12
N TYR A 506 24.55 -35.53 14.68
CA TYR A 506 23.32 -35.14 14.00
C TYR A 506 23.58 -34.19 12.83
N ARG A 507 24.48 -33.21 13.00
CA ARG A 507 24.89 -32.30 11.90
C ARG A 507 25.62 -33.04 10.79
N LYS A 508 26.42 -34.08 11.10
CA LYS A 508 27.16 -34.86 10.11
C LYS A 508 26.30 -35.88 9.36
N SER A 509 25.27 -36.41 10.01
CA SER A 509 24.38 -37.44 9.41
C SER A 509 23.44 -36.89 8.35
N LEU A 510 23.31 -35.55 8.25
CA LEU A 510 22.42 -34.87 7.31
C LEU A 510 23.17 -34.09 6.19
N LYS A 511 24.51 -34.15 6.18
CA LYS A 511 25.37 -33.71 5.11
C LYS A 511 25.72 -34.88 4.20
#